data_05fabd620badff8731f0fb4f9d524cc1
#
_entry.id   05fabd620badff8731f0fb4f9d524cc1
#
_cell.length_a   1.000
_cell.length_b   1.000
_cell.length_c   1.000
_cell.angle_alpha   90.00
_cell.angle_beta   90.00
_cell.angle_gamma   90.00
#
_symmetry.space_group_name_H-M   'P 1'
#
loop_
_entity.id
_entity.type
_entity.pdbx_description
1 polymer ?
#
loop_
_entity_poly.entity_id
_entity_poly.type
_entity_poly.pdbx_seq_one_letter_code
_entity_poly.pdbx_strand_id
1 'polypeptide(L)'
;DNGEKVVKIGVFEPASGDSGAGGKKEMLGMQYANQETPTVEIGGETYKVELVYSDNGSDSAKAVSAASKLVNEKVSLVLGSYGSGVSIAASDTFKQAGIPAIGVTCTNPNVTAGNSHYFRICFLDPFQGTVLANYASSELKAKKAYCLGENGNEYDQGLVTFFKQAFEKAGGTVVTDSFPKDNSDFSSYLNKAKDQGCDVIFAPVSIAYSTQLVSQAASLNVAIPFLGSDTWDDNMVLQAAKGTSVQAFVSTFYAEGGNKTFDDGIKAYINGNADAKTTNGGDDTISAVTAMGYDVYYVALEALKAAGSTDPAKVMEALPGVTYDGVSGHIAFDETGDAIRDTAYIKTIDSAANVWKFVTQQKAS
;
A
#
# COMPACT_ATOMS: atom_id res chain seq x y z
N ASP A 1 29.03 13.62 -23.16
CA ASP A 1 27.62 13.39 -23.52
C ASP A 1 27.56 12.19 -24.45
N ASN A 2 27.29 11.00 -23.92
CA ASN A 2 27.40 9.75 -24.68
C ASN A 2 26.21 9.50 -25.64
N GLY A 3 25.36 10.52 -25.88
CA GLY A 3 24.15 10.34 -26.70
C GLY A 3 23.12 9.39 -26.11
N GLU A 4 23.26 8.99 -24.85
CA GLU A 4 22.31 8.12 -24.17
C GLU A 4 21.01 8.88 -23.85
N LYS A 5 19.89 8.33 -24.33
CA LYS A 5 18.57 8.90 -24.02
C LYS A 5 18.11 8.38 -22.67
N VAL A 6 17.58 9.28 -21.86
CA VAL A 6 17.10 8.99 -20.51
C VAL A 6 15.65 9.42 -20.38
N VAL A 7 14.82 8.57 -19.78
CA VAL A 7 13.47 8.92 -19.34
C VAL A 7 13.43 8.89 -17.81
N LYS A 8 12.89 9.95 -17.22
CA LYS A 8 12.79 10.09 -15.77
C LYS A 8 11.39 9.70 -15.30
N ILE A 9 11.34 8.76 -14.38
CA ILE A 9 10.12 8.36 -13.66
C ILE A 9 10.25 8.85 -12.23
N GLY A 10 9.34 9.71 -11.79
CA GLY A 10 9.31 10.19 -10.42
C GLY A 10 8.80 9.12 -9.46
N VAL A 11 9.42 9.02 -8.29
CA VAL A 11 8.99 8.13 -7.20
C VAL A 11 8.63 8.99 -6.01
N PHE A 12 7.33 9.15 -5.78
CA PHE A 12 6.74 9.94 -4.71
C PHE A 12 6.28 8.97 -3.62
N GLU A 13 7.15 8.76 -2.63
CA GLU A 13 6.95 7.72 -1.61
C GLU A 13 7.47 8.19 -0.24
N PRO A 14 6.92 7.66 0.86
CA PRO A 14 7.55 7.89 2.15
C PRO A 14 8.78 6.98 2.32
N ALA A 15 9.93 7.58 2.62
CA ALA A 15 11.13 6.88 3.07
C ALA A 15 11.40 7.14 4.55
N SER A 16 10.55 7.95 5.19
CA SER A 16 10.62 8.34 6.61
C SER A 16 9.21 8.56 7.15
N GLY A 17 9.10 8.77 8.48
CA GLY A 17 7.82 8.97 9.16
C GLY A 17 7.08 7.66 9.43
N ASP A 18 5.81 7.76 9.80
CA ASP A 18 5.00 6.63 10.31
C ASP A 18 4.81 5.49 9.31
N SER A 19 4.88 5.77 8.02
CA SER A 19 4.74 4.79 6.93
C SER A 19 6.05 4.54 6.17
N GLY A 20 7.16 5.06 6.67
CA GLY A 20 8.46 4.95 5.99
C GLY A 20 8.89 3.51 5.70
N ALA A 21 8.66 2.60 6.64
CA ALA A 21 9.00 1.18 6.46
C ALA A 21 8.24 0.56 5.27
N GLY A 22 6.94 0.87 5.14
CA GLY A 22 6.13 0.40 4.03
C GLY A 22 6.52 1.02 2.70
N GLY A 23 6.73 2.33 2.66
CA GLY A 23 7.14 3.04 1.44
C GLY A 23 8.48 2.56 0.90
N LYS A 24 9.44 2.28 1.78
CA LYS A 24 10.74 1.71 1.39
C LYS A 24 10.59 0.34 0.73
N LYS A 25 9.70 -0.51 1.26
CA LYS A 25 9.44 -1.84 0.68
C LYS A 25 8.74 -1.75 -0.67
N GLU A 26 7.84 -0.78 -0.83
CA GLU A 26 7.21 -0.51 -2.11
C GLU A 26 8.25 -0.04 -3.14
N MET A 27 9.14 0.87 -2.75
CA MET A 27 10.25 1.31 -3.61
C MET A 27 11.23 0.18 -3.94
N LEU A 28 11.41 -0.77 -3.03
CA LEU A 28 12.27 -1.93 -3.26
C LEU A 28 11.79 -2.74 -4.47
N GLY A 29 10.48 -2.90 -4.62
CA GLY A 29 9.89 -3.55 -5.80
C GLY A 29 10.18 -2.79 -7.09
N MET A 30 10.10 -1.46 -7.06
CA MET A 30 10.45 -0.61 -8.20
C MET A 30 11.94 -0.72 -8.55
N GLN A 31 12.81 -0.73 -7.56
CA GLN A 31 14.26 -0.85 -7.72
C GLN A 31 14.64 -2.19 -8.34
N TYR A 32 14.05 -3.26 -7.85
CA TYR A 32 14.28 -4.61 -8.41
C TYR A 32 13.80 -4.67 -9.87
N ALA A 33 12.62 -4.15 -10.18
CA ALA A 33 12.10 -4.08 -11.54
C ALA A 33 13.01 -3.27 -12.47
N ASN A 34 13.53 -2.13 -11.99
CA ASN A 34 14.46 -1.29 -12.74
C ASN A 34 15.79 -2.01 -13.02
N GLN A 35 16.28 -2.79 -12.06
CA GLN A 35 17.48 -3.61 -12.29
C GLN A 35 17.21 -4.70 -13.31
N GLU A 36 16.05 -5.33 -13.28
CA GLU A 36 15.65 -6.39 -14.21
C GLU A 36 15.46 -5.84 -15.64
N THR A 37 14.83 -4.66 -15.75
CA THR A 37 14.50 -4.01 -17.02
C THR A 37 14.89 -2.53 -16.95
N PRO A 38 16.20 -2.22 -17.18
CA PRO A 38 16.71 -0.86 -17.01
C PRO A 38 16.42 0.08 -18.17
N THR A 39 15.89 -0.44 -19.28
CA THR A 39 15.64 0.35 -20.50
C THR A 39 14.23 0.11 -21.02
N VAL A 40 13.75 1.03 -21.85
CA VAL A 40 12.44 0.95 -22.49
C VAL A 40 12.53 1.53 -23.91
N GLU A 41 11.84 0.89 -24.85
CA GLU A 41 11.70 1.39 -26.21
C GLU A 41 10.55 2.41 -26.27
N ILE A 42 10.87 3.64 -26.67
CA ILE A 42 9.89 4.72 -26.81
C ILE A 42 10.06 5.34 -28.19
N GLY A 43 9.01 5.26 -29.02
CA GLY A 43 9.05 5.86 -30.35
C GLY A 43 10.16 5.32 -31.25
N GLY A 44 10.53 4.05 -31.09
CA GLY A 44 11.57 3.40 -31.87
C GLY A 44 13.00 3.64 -31.35
N GLU A 45 13.16 4.29 -30.21
CA GLU A 45 14.45 4.56 -29.59
C GLU A 45 14.54 3.96 -28.20
N THR A 46 15.75 3.52 -27.81
CA THR A 46 16.01 2.95 -26.48
C THR A 46 16.32 4.06 -25.47
N TYR A 47 15.58 4.09 -24.39
CA TYR A 47 15.79 5.01 -23.28
C TYR A 47 16.22 4.24 -22.04
N LYS A 48 17.21 4.78 -21.33
CA LYS A 48 17.53 4.35 -19.97
C LYS A 48 16.47 4.90 -19.02
N VAL A 49 15.95 4.07 -18.14
CA VAL A 49 14.97 4.49 -17.13
C VAL A 49 15.70 4.93 -15.87
N GLU A 50 15.51 6.18 -15.50
CA GLU A 50 16.02 6.76 -14.26
C GLU A 50 14.87 6.98 -13.27
N LEU A 51 14.96 6.37 -12.08
CA LEU A 51 14.03 6.60 -10.99
C LEU A 51 14.50 7.82 -10.19
N VAL A 52 13.65 8.83 -10.08
CA VAL A 52 13.93 10.08 -9.37
C VAL A 52 13.10 10.10 -8.09
N TYR A 53 13.75 10.02 -6.93
CA TYR A 53 13.08 9.86 -5.65
C TYR A 53 12.77 11.20 -4.99
N SER A 54 11.60 11.27 -4.34
CA SER A 54 11.25 12.38 -3.45
C SER A 54 10.49 11.84 -2.24
N ASP A 55 11.10 11.98 -1.06
CA ASP A 55 10.53 11.52 0.21
C ASP A 55 9.43 12.49 0.67
N ASN A 56 8.18 12.01 0.76
CA ASN A 56 7.08 12.79 1.30
C ASN A 56 6.96 12.71 2.84
N GLY A 57 7.80 11.91 3.49
CA GLY A 57 7.90 11.82 4.95
C GLY A 57 6.68 11.27 5.66
N SER A 58 5.74 10.64 4.94
CA SER A 58 4.42 10.22 5.49
C SER A 58 3.62 11.41 6.05
N ASP A 59 3.88 12.61 5.55
CA ASP A 59 3.37 13.85 6.14
C ASP A 59 2.73 14.73 5.06
N SER A 60 1.43 14.93 5.16
CA SER A 60 0.67 15.76 4.19
C SER A 60 1.20 17.18 4.10
N ALA A 61 1.78 17.73 5.18
CA ALA A 61 2.39 19.06 5.17
C ALA A 61 3.67 19.12 4.32
N LYS A 62 4.36 18.00 4.11
CA LYS A 62 5.57 17.89 3.29
C LYS A 62 5.28 17.45 1.86
N ALA A 63 4.06 17.00 1.59
CA ALA A 63 3.70 16.37 0.31
C ALA A 63 3.85 17.33 -0.88
N VAL A 64 3.44 18.58 -0.74
CA VAL A 64 3.50 19.59 -1.80
C VAL A 64 4.95 19.90 -2.20
N SER A 65 5.84 20.09 -1.23
CA SER A 65 7.25 20.38 -1.54
C SER A 65 7.95 19.14 -2.16
N ALA A 66 7.62 17.95 -1.70
CA ALA A 66 8.12 16.71 -2.29
C ALA A 66 7.65 16.52 -3.74
N ALA A 67 6.38 16.83 -4.02
CA ALA A 67 5.84 16.80 -5.36
C ALA A 67 6.50 17.85 -6.27
N SER A 68 6.70 19.08 -5.77
CA SER A 68 7.33 20.17 -6.49
C SER A 68 8.76 19.81 -6.92
N LYS A 69 9.50 19.06 -6.11
CA LYS A 69 10.82 18.56 -6.47
C LYS A 69 10.75 17.71 -7.74
N LEU A 70 9.79 16.79 -7.84
CA LEU A 70 9.63 15.94 -9.01
C LEU A 70 9.19 16.73 -10.25
N VAL A 71 8.33 17.73 -10.07
CA VAL A 71 7.95 18.64 -11.15
C VAL A 71 9.18 19.38 -11.70
N ASN A 72 10.04 19.89 -10.82
CA ASN A 72 11.26 20.59 -11.20
C ASN A 72 12.28 19.67 -11.88
N GLU A 73 12.29 18.41 -11.56
CA GLU A 73 13.12 17.38 -12.21
C GLU A 73 12.60 16.98 -13.60
N LYS A 74 11.42 17.45 -14.00
CA LYS A 74 10.81 17.19 -15.30
C LYS A 74 10.59 15.71 -15.59
N VAL A 75 10.04 15.00 -14.61
CA VAL A 75 9.69 13.59 -14.78
C VAL A 75 8.54 13.43 -15.78
N SER A 76 8.52 12.30 -16.50
CA SER A 76 7.46 12.00 -17.47
C SER A 76 6.17 11.54 -16.81
N LEU A 77 6.26 10.89 -15.66
CA LEU A 77 5.15 10.46 -14.83
C LEU A 77 5.66 10.21 -13.41
N VAL A 78 4.73 10.04 -12.49
CA VAL A 78 5.01 9.81 -11.06
C VAL A 78 4.41 8.49 -10.63
N LEU A 79 5.16 7.70 -9.86
CA LEU A 79 4.69 6.50 -9.17
C LEU A 79 4.59 6.81 -7.66
N GLY A 80 3.46 6.48 -7.07
CA GLY A 80 3.24 6.68 -5.63
C GLY A 80 1.83 7.17 -5.33
N SER A 81 1.50 7.20 -4.10
CA SER A 81 2.32 6.91 -2.92
C SER A 81 1.80 5.69 -2.18
N TYR A 82 2.65 5.10 -1.34
CA TYR A 82 2.19 4.41 -0.16
C TYR A 82 1.63 5.49 0.77
N GLY A 83 0.34 5.45 1.03
CA GLY A 83 -0.34 6.47 1.82
C GLY A 83 -1.28 7.35 1.00
N SER A 84 -2.55 7.34 1.38
CA SER A 84 -3.60 8.09 0.69
C SER A 84 -3.53 9.58 0.97
N GLY A 85 -3.31 9.98 2.23
CA GLY A 85 -3.29 11.40 2.61
C GLY A 85 -2.24 12.23 1.89
N VAL A 86 -1.02 11.70 1.75
CA VAL A 86 0.06 12.38 1.02
C VAL A 86 -0.22 12.43 -0.49
N SER A 87 -0.85 11.40 -1.04
CA SER A 87 -1.25 11.37 -2.45
C SER A 87 -2.31 12.43 -2.73
N ILE A 88 -3.31 12.55 -1.88
CA ILE A 88 -4.37 13.57 -1.99
C ILE A 88 -3.76 14.98 -1.87
N ALA A 89 -2.88 15.19 -0.89
CA ALA A 89 -2.26 16.49 -0.64
C ALA A 89 -1.37 16.96 -1.81
N ALA A 90 -0.68 16.04 -2.47
CA ALA A 90 0.22 16.35 -3.58
C ALA A 90 -0.50 16.44 -4.94
N SER A 91 -1.72 15.96 -5.04
CA SER A 91 -2.42 15.73 -6.31
C SER A 91 -2.47 16.98 -7.19
N ASP A 92 -2.86 18.13 -6.64
CA ASP A 92 -2.98 19.37 -7.40
C ASP A 92 -1.64 19.85 -7.97
N THR A 93 -0.54 19.61 -7.28
CA THR A 93 0.80 19.97 -7.76
C THR A 93 1.13 19.23 -9.05
N PHE A 94 0.86 17.93 -9.13
CA PHE A 94 1.04 17.15 -10.36
C PHE A 94 0.04 17.57 -11.43
N LYS A 95 -1.21 17.76 -11.05
CA LYS A 95 -2.28 18.18 -11.99
C LYS A 95 -1.94 19.48 -12.70
N GLN A 96 -1.54 20.51 -11.95
CA GLN A 96 -1.19 21.82 -12.50
C GLN A 96 0.04 21.75 -13.40
N ALA A 97 0.97 20.85 -13.13
CA ALA A 97 2.15 20.64 -13.96
C ALA A 97 1.87 19.76 -15.20
N GLY A 98 0.67 19.19 -15.32
CA GLY A 98 0.32 18.30 -16.43
C GLY A 98 1.02 16.95 -16.39
N ILE A 99 1.41 16.49 -15.20
CA ILE A 99 2.13 15.23 -15.00
C ILE A 99 1.18 14.16 -14.47
N PRO A 100 1.04 13.00 -15.16
CA PRO A 100 0.21 11.92 -14.66
C PRO A 100 0.89 11.20 -13.49
N ALA A 101 0.07 10.69 -12.57
CA ALA A 101 0.54 9.88 -11.45
C ALA A 101 -0.17 8.52 -11.44
N ILE A 102 0.56 7.48 -11.05
CA ILE A 102 0.01 6.14 -10.87
C ILE A 102 0.17 5.77 -9.39
N GLY A 103 -0.94 5.73 -8.69
CA GLY A 103 -1.00 5.29 -7.30
C GLY A 103 -0.70 3.80 -7.19
N VAL A 104 0.14 3.45 -6.23
CA VAL A 104 0.57 2.06 -6.02
C VAL A 104 -0.30 1.38 -4.98
N THR A 105 -0.37 1.95 -3.78
CA THR A 105 -1.17 1.41 -2.67
C THR A 105 -1.94 2.50 -1.91
N CYS A 106 -2.25 3.61 -2.55
CA CYS A 106 -3.08 4.68 -2.01
C CYS A 106 -4.56 4.39 -2.30
N THR A 107 -5.19 3.68 -1.39
CA THR A 107 -6.48 3.00 -1.57
C THR A 107 -7.73 3.86 -1.29
N ASN A 108 -7.58 5.08 -0.76
CA ASN A 108 -8.73 5.94 -0.48
C ASN A 108 -9.35 6.45 -1.78
N PRO A 109 -10.70 6.44 -1.91
CA PRO A 109 -11.38 6.88 -3.13
C PRO A 109 -11.01 8.30 -3.58
N ASN A 110 -10.70 9.18 -2.65
CA ASN A 110 -10.42 10.60 -2.93
C ASN A 110 -9.09 10.84 -3.67
N VAL A 111 -8.26 9.81 -3.85
CA VAL A 111 -7.04 9.94 -4.65
C VAL A 111 -7.37 10.21 -6.11
N THR A 112 -8.31 9.46 -6.68
CA THR A 112 -8.69 9.58 -8.10
C THR A 112 -9.99 10.35 -8.33
N ALA A 113 -10.84 10.50 -7.32
CA ALA A 113 -12.12 11.17 -7.46
C ALA A 113 -11.92 12.65 -7.90
N GLY A 114 -12.41 12.98 -9.11
CA GLY A 114 -12.24 14.31 -9.69
C GLY A 114 -10.83 14.62 -10.19
N ASN A 115 -9.94 13.64 -10.24
CA ASN A 115 -8.51 13.79 -10.58
C ASN A 115 -8.16 12.96 -11.82
N SER A 116 -8.47 13.45 -13.00
CA SER A 116 -8.29 12.70 -14.26
C SER A 116 -6.82 12.41 -14.60
N HIS A 117 -5.87 13.05 -13.92
CA HIS A 117 -4.43 12.81 -14.07
C HIS A 117 -3.91 11.71 -13.14
N TYR A 118 -4.70 11.25 -12.17
CA TYR A 118 -4.30 10.25 -11.17
C TYR A 118 -4.95 8.90 -11.50
N PHE A 119 -4.11 7.91 -11.68
CA PHE A 119 -4.46 6.51 -11.91
C PHE A 119 -3.98 5.69 -10.72
N ARG A 120 -4.44 4.45 -10.56
CA ARG A 120 -3.90 3.56 -9.54
C ARG A 120 -4.11 2.09 -9.87
N ILE A 121 -3.24 1.26 -9.33
CA ILE A 121 -3.24 -0.18 -9.57
C ILE A 121 -3.79 -1.01 -8.40
N CYS A 122 -4.07 -0.39 -7.25
CA CYS A 122 -4.58 -1.08 -6.06
C CYS A 122 -6.11 -1.13 -6.01
N PHE A 123 -6.65 -2.02 -5.17
CA PHE A 123 -8.07 -1.98 -4.84
C PHE A 123 -8.41 -0.73 -4.01
N LEU A 124 -9.70 -0.48 -3.80
CA LEU A 124 -10.18 0.70 -3.09
C LEU A 124 -10.68 0.34 -1.69
N ASP A 125 -10.67 1.33 -0.79
CA ASP A 125 -11.09 1.13 0.61
C ASP A 125 -12.56 0.78 0.81
N PRO A 126 -13.53 1.24 -0.01
CA PRO A 126 -14.89 0.70 0.07
C PRO A 126 -14.94 -0.81 -0.12
N PHE A 127 -14.18 -1.32 -1.08
CA PHE A 127 -14.01 -2.75 -1.32
C PHE A 127 -13.27 -3.41 -0.15
N GLN A 128 -12.14 -2.87 0.27
CA GLN A 128 -11.34 -3.42 1.37
C GLN A 128 -12.13 -3.48 2.68
N GLY A 129 -12.84 -2.41 3.04
CA GLY A 129 -13.68 -2.36 4.22
C GLY A 129 -14.78 -3.41 4.21
N THR A 130 -15.42 -3.60 3.06
CA THR A 130 -16.45 -4.63 2.87
C THR A 130 -15.88 -6.04 2.98
N VAL A 131 -14.74 -6.31 2.36
CA VAL A 131 -14.03 -7.61 2.45
C VAL A 131 -13.73 -7.96 3.90
N LEU A 132 -13.14 -7.03 4.64
CA LEU A 132 -12.77 -7.26 6.03
C LEU A 132 -13.99 -7.42 6.95
N ALA A 133 -15.04 -6.62 6.73
CA ALA A 133 -16.27 -6.74 7.48
C ALA A 133 -16.96 -8.09 7.25
N ASN A 134 -17.02 -8.54 6.00
CA ASN A 134 -17.59 -9.83 5.66
C ASN A 134 -16.77 -10.99 6.24
N TYR A 135 -15.44 -10.89 6.18
CA TYR A 135 -14.55 -11.89 6.78
C TYR A 135 -14.76 -11.96 8.31
N ALA A 136 -14.80 -10.82 8.98
CA ALA A 136 -15.04 -10.76 10.41
C ALA A 136 -16.39 -11.39 10.78
N SER A 137 -17.44 -11.07 10.06
CA SER A 137 -18.79 -11.57 10.30
C SER A 137 -18.95 -13.05 10.00
N SER A 138 -18.53 -13.50 8.81
CA SER A 138 -18.78 -14.86 8.32
C SER A 138 -17.75 -15.87 8.83
N GLU A 139 -16.48 -15.53 8.86
CA GLU A 139 -15.40 -16.46 9.22
C GLU A 139 -15.03 -16.39 10.69
N LEU A 140 -14.87 -15.18 11.23
CA LEU A 140 -14.53 -15.00 12.64
C LEU A 140 -15.76 -15.00 13.56
N LYS A 141 -16.96 -14.99 12.98
CA LYS A 141 -18.23 -14.95 13.74
C LYS A 141 -18.32 -13.77 14.70
N ALA A 142 -17.69 -12.66 14.35
CA ALA A 142 -17.68 -11.47 15.16
C ALA A 142 -19.05 -10.77 15.13
N LYS A 143 -19.48 -10.31 16.30
CA LYS A 143 -20.74 -9.57 16.48
C LYS A 143 -20.50 -8.11 16.85
N LYS A 144 -19.37 -7.81 17.48
CA LYS A 144 -19.03 -6.48 17.94
C LYS A 144 -17.56 -6.18 17.63
N ALA A 145 -17.34 -5.10 16.90
CA ALA A 145 -16.02 -4.65 16.50
C ALA A 145 -15.63 -3.35 17.20
N TYR A 146 -14.37 -3.27 17.61
CA TYR A 146 -13.75 -2.02 18.07
C TYR A 146 -12.89 -1.49 16.92
N CYS A 147 -13.21 -0.30 16.43
CA CYS A 147 -12.49 0.34 15.33
C CYS A 147 -11.64 1.48 15.86
N LEU A 148 -10.35 1.48 15.51
CA LEU A 148 -9.38 2.45 16.00
C LEU A 148 -8.55 2.99 14.84
N GLY A 149 -8.50 4.31 14.70
CA GLY A 149 -7.69 4.99 13.68
C GLY A 149 -7.02 6.24 14.23
N GLU A 150 -5.98 6.70 13.54
CA GLU A 150 -5.32 7.95 13.85
C GLU A 150 -6.22 9.12 13.50
N ASN A 151 -6.36 10.07 14.44
CA ASN A 151 -7.16 11.28 14.21
C ASN A 151 -6.53 12.11 13.07
N GLY A 152 -7.36 12.54 12.12
CA GLY A 152 -6.91 13.35 10.99
C GLY A 152 -6.21 12.57 9.88
N ASN A 153 -6.08 11.26 9.98
CA ASN A 153 -5.51 10.42 8.93
C ASN A 153 -6.62 10.00 7.95
N GLU A 154 -6.51 10.45 6.71
CA GLU A 154 -7.51 10.22 5.64
C GLU A 154 -7.76 8.72 5.41
N TYR A 155 -6.69 7.95 5.33
CA TYR A 155 -6.78 6.51 5.11
C TYR A 155 -7.47 5.81 6.27
N ASP A 156 -6.99 6.02 7.49
CA ASP A 156 -7.52 5.38 8.69
C ASP A 156 -9.01 5.67 8.88
N GLN A 157 -9.38 6.95 8.82
CA GLN A 157 -10.75 7.39 9.06
C GLN A 157 -11.71 6.94 7.96
N GLY A 158 -11.26 6.98 6.71
CA GLY A 158 -12.05 6.51 5.58
C GLY A 158 -12.33 5.01 5.68
N LEU A 159 -11.29 4.24 5.95
CA LEU A 159 -11.42 2.77 6.01
C LEU A 159 -12.26 2.31 7.22
N VAL A 160 -12.13 2.97 8.37
CA VAL A 160 -13.02 2.75 9.52
C VAL A 160 -14.47 2.98 9.13
N THR A 161 -14.76 4.05 8.40
CA THR A 161 -16.12 4.35 7.93
C THR A 161 -16.68 3.25 7.03
N PHE A 162 -15.90 2.80 6.04
CA PHE A 162 -16.34 1.75 5.11
C PHE A 162 -16.52 0.40 5.81
N PHE A 163 -15.61 0.05 6.70
CA PHE A 163 -15.74 -1.16 7.52
C PHE A 163 -17.00 -1.12 8.37
N LYS A 164 -17.22 -0.01 9.09
CA LYS A 164 -18.38 0.18 9.96
C LYS A 164 -19.69 -0.01 9.19
N GLN A 165 -19.82 0.65 8.04
CA GLN A 165 -21.02 0.54 7.20
C GLN A 165 -21.28 -0.91 6.80
N ALA A 166 -20.26 -1.63 6.34
CA ALA A 166 -20.40 -3.02 5.91
C ALA A 166 -20.66 -3.97 7.08
N PHE A 167 -20.01 -3.78 8.22
CA PHE A 167 -20.18 -4.63 9.40
C PHE A 167 -21.56 -4.45 10.02
N GLU A 168 -22.06 -3.23 10.11
CA GLU A 168 -23.42 -2.95 10.57
C GLU A 168 -24.49 -3.51 9.63
N LYS A 169 -24.25 -3.43 8.33
CA LYS A 169 -25.13 -4.04 7.31
C LYS A 169 -25.21 -5.56 7.47
N ALA A 170 -24.13 -6.19 7.92
CA ALA A 170 -24.07 -7.62 8.22
C ALA A 170 -24.68 -7.98 9.60
N GLY A 171 -25.24 -7.01 10.31
CA GLY A 171 -25.91 -7.20 11.61
C GLY A 171 -25.02 -6.99 12.83
N GLY A 172 -23.78 -6.56 12.64
CA GLY A 172 -22.86 -6.29 13.75
C GLY A 172 -23.03 -4.91 14.38
N THR A 173 -22.36 -4.71 15.50
CA THR A 173 -22.26 -3.40 16.16
C THR A 173 -20.81 -2.95 16.23
N VAL A 174 -20.59 -1.64 16.23
CA VAL A 174 -19.26 -1.05 16.16
C VAL A 174 -19.09 0.01 17.25
N VAL A 175 -17.94 -0.03 17.93
CA VAL A 175 -17.44 1.04 18.79
C VAL A 175 -16.25 1.68 18.06
N THR A 176 -16.23 2.99 17.92
CA THR A 176 -15.16 3.70 17.23
C THR A 176 -14.42 4.64 18.17
N ASP A 177 -13.09 4.68 18.01
CA ASP A 177 -12.22 5.64 18.68
C ASP A 177 -11.14 6.13 17.71
N SER A 178 -10.54 7.26 18.07
CA SER A 178 -9.39 7.82 17.38
C SER A 178 -8.29 8.15 18.39
N PHE A 179 -7.04 8.02 17.99
CA PHE A 179 -5.90 8.41 18.81
C PHE A 179 -5.15 9.57 18.16
N PRO A 180 -4.50 10.42 18.96
CA PRO A 180 -3.73 11.55 18.41
C PRO A 180 -2.44 11.09 17.74
N LYS A 181 -1.97 11.88 16.78
CA LYS A 181 -0.66 11.67 16.15
C LYS A 181 0.43 11.54 17.24
N ASP A 182 1.40 10.67 16.97
CA ASP A 182 2.53 10.37 17.87
C ASP A 182 2.13 9.71 19.20
N ASN A 183 0.90 9.20 19.29
CA ASN A 183 0.48 8.44 20.46
C ASN A 183 1.34 7.17 20.63
N SER A 184 1.85 6.93 21.82
CA SER A 184 2.70 5.78 22.14
C SER A 184 2.13 4.85 23.21
N ASP A 185 0.99 5.20 23.81
CA ASP A 185 0.32 4.39 24.83
C ASP A 185 -1.10 4.07 24.36
N PHE A 186 -1.32 2.81 24.01
CA PHE A 186 -2.62 2.31 23.53
C PHE A 186 -3.39 1.54 24.60
N SER A 187 -2.92 1.52 25.85
CA SER A 187 -3.51 0.70 26.90
C SER A 187 -4.98 1.04 27.16
N SER A 188 -5.34 2.32 27.18
CA SER A 188 -6.74 2.73 27.41
C SER A 188 -7.66 2.27 26.28
N TYR A 189 -7.20 2.32 25.04
CA TYR A 189 -7.96 1.86 23.87
C TYR A 189 -8.14 0.34 23.88
N LEU A 190 -7.07 -0.41 24.14
CA LEU A 190 -7.10 -1.87 24.22
C LEU A 190 -8.00 -2.36 25.37
N ASN A 191 -7.90 -1.72 26.54
CA ASN A 191 -8.75 -2.04 27.67
C ASN A 191 -10.22 -1.72 27.39
N LYS A 192 -10.51 -0.64 26.68
CA LYS A 192 -11.87 -0.30 26.27
C LYS A 192 -12.47 -1.37 25.36
N ALA A 193 -11.70 -1.86 24.38
CA ALA A 193 -12.15 -2.95 23.52
C ALA A 193 -12.53 -4.19 24.33
N LYS A 194 -11.71 -4.54 25.32
CA LYS A 194 -11.96 -5.66 26.24
C LYS A 194 -13.18 -5.42 27.10
N ASP A 195 -13.27 -4.26 27.74
CA ASP A 195 -14.36 -3.93 28.67
C ASP A 195 -15.73 -3.83 27.96
N GLN A 196 -15.72 -3.43 26.69
CA GLN A 196 -16.91 -3.36 25.84
C GLN A 196 -17.31 -4.73 25.27
N GLY A 197 -16.54 -5.78 25.52
CA GLY A 197 -16.82 -7.12 25.01
C GLY A 197 -16.70 -7.25 23.50
N CYS A 198 -15.77 -6.54 22.88
CA CYS A 198 -15.56 -6.60 21.44
C CYS A 198 -14.90 -7.93 21.03
N ASP A 199 -15.32 -8.46 19.88
CA ASP A 199 -14.84 -9.74 19.34
C ASP A 199 -13.62 -9.58 18.46
N VAL A 200 -13.45 -8.40 17.83
CA VAL A 200 -12.33 -8.04 16.97
C VAL A 200 -11.95 -6.58 17.20
N ILE A 201 -10.67 -6.28 16.96
CA ILE A 201 -10.16 -4.90 16.90
C ILE A 201 -9.75 -4.62 15.46
N PHE A 202 -10.48 -3.76 14.79
CA PHE A 202 -10.14 -3.27 13.45
C PHE A 202 -9.32 -2.00 13.59
N ALA A 203 -8.04 -2.08 13.22
CA ALA A 203 -7.10 -0.97 13.37
C ALA A 203 -6.32 -0.75 12.07
N PRO A 204 -6.91 -0.06 11.07
CA PRO A 204 -6.26 0.21 9.79
C PRO A 204 -5.22 1.32 9.92
N VAL A 205 -4.18 1.10 10.70
CA VAL A 205 -3.22 2.12 11.11
C VAL A 205 -1.85 1.89 10.45
N SER A 206 -1.03 2.94 10.46
CA SER A 206 0.35 2.88 9.96
C SER A 206 1.19 1.87 10.74
N ILE A 207 2.24 1.34 10.12
CA ILE A 207 3.12 0.32 10.71
C ILE A 207 3.69 0.78 12.05
N ALA A 208 4.03 2.06 12.18
CA ALA A 208 4.54 2.62 13.44
C ALA A 208 3.58 2.42 14.62
N TYR A 209 2.28 2.39 14.37
CA TYR A 209 1.27 2.18 15.40
C TYR A 209 0.82 0.72 15.50
N SER A 210 0.73 0.00 14.40
CA SER A 210 0.33 -1.42 14.43
C SER A 210 1.29 -2.28 15.24
N THR A 211 2.58 -2.03 15.13
CA THR A 211 3.60 -2.73 15.92
C THR A 211 3.45 -2.46 17.42
N GLN A 212 3.14 -1.24 17.80
CA GLN A 212 2.88 -0.86 19.19
C GLN A 212 1.59 -1.49 19.73
N LEU A 213 0.53 -1.51 18.92
CA LEU A 213 -0.72 -2.18 19.28
C LEU A 213 -0.51 -3.66 19.57
N VAL A 214 0.23 -4.35 18.70
CA VAL A 214 0.54 -5.77 18.87
C VAL A 214 1.34 -6.01 20.17
N SER A 215 2.42 -5.24 20.36
CA SER A 215 3.26 -5.38 21.57
C SER A 215 2.50 -5.09 22.85
N GLN A 216 1.67 -4.04 22.85
CA GLN A 216 0.93 -3.64 24.04
C GLN A 216 -0.25 -4.59 24.32
N ALA A 217 -0.92 -5.11 23.31
CA ALA A 217 -1.94 -6.14 23.47
C ALA A 217 -1.36 -7.40 24.12
N ALA A 218 -0.16 -7.81 23.69
CA ALA A 218 0.54 -8.94 24.31
C ALA A 218 0.86 -8.67 25.78
N SER A 219 1.39 -7.50 26.11
CA SER A 219 1.73 -7.11 27.49
C SER A 219 0.51 -7.03 28.40
N LEU A 220 -0.63 -6.61 27.87
CA LEU A 220 -1.89 -6.46 28.61
C LEU A 220 -2.73 -7.73 28.61
N ASN A 221 -2.26 -8.79 27.98
CA ASN A 221 -3.02 -10.05 27.79
C ASN A 221 -4.41 -9.82 27.16
N VAL A 222 -4.49 -8.93 26.18
CA VAL A 222 -5.70 -8.72 25.41
C VAL A 222 -5.73 -9.78 24.29
N ALA A 223 -6.66 -10.71 24.42
CA ALA A 223 -6.77 -11.88 23.54
C ALA A 223 -7.65 -11.65 22.31
N ILE A 224 -8.18 -10.44 22.14
CA ILE A 224 -9.05 -10.11 20.99
C ILE A 224 -8.19 -10.08 19.71
N PRO A 225 -8.59 -10.81 18.63
CA PRO A 225 -7.84 -10.77 17.39
C PRO A 225 -7.93 -9.41 16.72
N PHE A 226 -6.83 -9.01 16.08
CA PHE A 226 -6.80 -7.83 15.23
C PHE A 226 -7.26 -8.15 13.82
N LEU A 227 -7.99 -7.21 13.23
CA LEU A 227 -8.15 -7.09 11.79
C LEU A 227 -7.27 -5.92 11.37
N GLY A 228 -6.27 -6.21 10.57
CA GLY A 228 -5.42 -5.22 9.93
C GLY A 228 -5.86 -5.02 8.49
N SER A 229 -5.50 -3.87 7.95
CA SER A 229 -5.65 -3.57 6.54
C SER A 229 -4.35 -3.89 5.80
N ASP A 230 -4.24 -3.43 4.54
CA ASP A 230 -3.05 -3.64 3.72
C ASP A 230 -1.74 -3.15 4.37
N THR A 231 -1.83 -2.13 5.23
CA THR A 231 -0.67 -1.60 5.96
C THR A 231 -0.06 -2.57 6.96
N TRP A 232 -0.79 -3.60 7.39
CA TRP A 232 -0.29 -4.59 8.35
C TRP A 232 0.50 -5.72 7.70
N ASP A 233 0.45 -5.88 6.39
CA ASP A 233 1.18 -6.93 5.68
C ASP A 233 2.66 -6.58 5.59
N ASP A 234 3.35 -6.71 6.71
CA ASP A 234 4.73 -6.29 6.89
C ASP A 234 5.42 -7.19 7.92
N ASN A 235 6.71 -7.46 7.72
CA ASN A 235 7.49 -8.28 8.64
C ASN A 235 7.72 -7.61 10.00
N MET A 236 7.61 -6.29 10.09
CA MET A 236 7.71 -5.59 11.38
C MET A 236 6.56 -5.97 12.32
N VAL A 237 5.38 -6.22 11.77
CA VAL A 237 4.24 -6.73 12.56
C VAL A 237 4.54 -8.14 13.06
N LEU A 238 5.12 -8.99 12.20
CA LEU A 238 5.56 -10.34 12.59
C LEU A 238 6.60 -10.29 13.70
N GLN A 239 7.56 -9.39 13.60
CA GLN A 239 8.61 -9.21 14.63
C GLN A 239 7.99 -8.78 15.97
N ALA A 240 7.01 -7.87 15.96
CA ALA A 240 6.29 -7.45 17.16
C ALA A 240 5.46 -8.58 17.78
N ALA A 241 4.90 -9.46 16.95
CA ALA A 241 4.06 -10.59 17.39
C ALA A 241 4.87 -11.81 17.82
N LYS A 242 6.17 -11.87 17.50
CA LYS A 242 7.01 -13.03 17.77
C LYS A 242 7.04 -13.38 19.26
N GLY A 243 6.78 -14.65 19.58
CA GLY A 243 6.76 -15.12 20.96
C GLY A 243 5.52 -14.71 21.75
N THR A 244 4.53 -14.13 21.09
CA THR A 244 3.24 -13.76 21.70
C THR A 244 2.11 -14.64 21.19
N SER A 245 0.94 -14.54 21.82
CA SER A 245 -0.29 -15.19 21.35
C SER A 245 -1.19 -14.27 20.54
N VAL A 246 -0.70 -13.09 20.14
CA VAL A 246 -1.48 -12.12 19.36
C VAL A 246 -1.83 -12.70 18.01
N GLN A 247 -3.11 -12.61 17.64
CA GLN A 247 -3.63 -13.02 16.34
C GLN A 247 -4.00 -11.79 15.52
N ALA A 248 -3.68 -11.82 14.22
CA ALA A 248 -4.09 -10.78 13.29
C ALA A 248 -4.44 -11.40 11.94
N PHE A 249 -5.47 -10.83 11.30
CA PHE A 249 -5.88 -11.13 9.93
C PHE A 249 -5.79 -9.85 9.13
N VAL A 250 -5.27 -9.93 7.92
CA VAL A 250 -5.07 -8.75 7.07
C VAL A 250 -5.61 -8.98 5.67
N SER A 251 -6.09 -7.91 5.04
CA SER A 251 -6.38 -7.89 3.61
C SER A 251 -5.17 -7.31 2.88
N THR A 252 -4.82 -7.89 1.74
CA THR A 252 -3.62 -7.47 1.03
C THR A 252 -3.70 -7.77 -0.46
N PHE A 253 -2.67 -7.37 -1.22
CA PHE A 253 -2.65 -7.41 -2.68
C PHE A 253 -1.97 -8.63 -3.27
N TYR A 254 -1.15 -9.32 -2.49
CA TYR A 254 -0.29 -10.41 -2.96
C TYR A 254 0.04 -11.35 -1.81
N ALA A 255 0.15 -12.63 -2.12
CA ALA A 255 0.63 -13.64 -1.17
C ALA A 255 1.81 -14.39 -1.78
N GLU A 256 2.89 -14.55 -1.01
CA GLU A 256 4.04 -15.37 -1.37
C GLU A 256 3.56 -16.76 -1.81
N GLY A 257 4.14 -17.28 -2.88
CA GLY A 257 3.68 -18.49 -3.57
C GLY A 257 2.82 -18.20 -4.80
N GLY A 258 2.33 -16.97 -4.97
CA GLY A 258 1.51 -16.59 -6.13
C GLY A 258 2.27 -16.52 -7.44
N ASN A 259 3.57 -16.22 -7.39
CA ASN A 259 4.45 -16.21 -8.56
C ASN A 259 5.85 -16.61 -8.15
N LYS A 260 6.21 -17.86 -8.46
CA LYS A 260 7.50 -18.43 -8.04
C LYS A 260 8.69 -17.67 -8.61
N THR A 261 8.64 -17.27 -9.88
CA THR A 261 9.75 -16.56 -10.52
C THR A 261 10.01 -15.21 -9.85
N PHE A 262 8.95 -14.46 -9.57
CA PHE A 262 9.05 -13.20 -8.83
C PHE A 262 9.56 -13.44 -7.41
N ASP A 263 8.98 -14.39 -6.69
CA ASP A 263 9.36 -14.68 -5.30
C ASP A 263 10.83 -15.03 -5.17
N ASP A 264 11.31 -15.94 -6.01
CA ASP A 264 12.72 -16.36 -6.01
C ASP A 264 13.64 -15.19 -6.40
N GLY A 265 13.23 -14.41 -7.39
CA GLY A 265 14.02 -13.27 -7.88
C GLY A 265 14.15 -12.14 -6.86
N ILE A 266 13.04 -11.74 -6.24
CA ILE A 266 13.07 -10.67 -5.24
C ILE A 266 13.83 -11.10 -3.97
N LYS A 267 13.67 -12.36 -3.55
CA LYS A 267 14.43 -12.88 -2.41
C LYS A 267 15.93 -12.92 -2.70
N ALA A 268 16.33 -13.33 -3.89
CA ALA A 268 17.74 -13.30 -4.31
C ALA A 268 18.29 -11.86 -4.31
N TYR A 269 17.50 -10.90 -4.79
CA TYR A 269 17.86 -9.48 -4.77
C TYR A 269 18.05 -8.96 -3.35
N ILE A 270 17.12 -9.25 -2.45
CA ILE A 270 17.18 -8.84 -1.05
C ILE A 270 18.40 -9.46 -0.35
N ASN A 271 18.61 -10.77 -0.52
CA ASN A 271 19.69 -11.50 0.13
C ASN A 271 21.07 -11.17 -0.46
N GLY A 272 21.11 -10.77 -1.72
CA GLY A 272 22.35 -10.40 -2.42
C GLY A 272 22.81 -8.97 -2.21
N ASN A 273 22.04 -8.15 -1.49
CA ASN A 273 22.31 -6.73 -1.30
C ASN A 273 22.00 -6.34 0.16
N ALA A 274 23.05 -5.96 0.90
CA ALA A 274 22.92 -5.61 2.33
C ALA A 274 21.97 -4.44 2.57
N ASP A 275 21.98 -3.43 1.69
CA ASP A 275 21.10 -2.26 1.81
C ASP A 275 19.65 -2.66 1.53
N ALA A 276 19.42 -3.50 0.53
CA ALA A 276 18.08 -4.03 0.24
C ALA A 276 17.53 -4.86 1.41
N LYS A 277 18.37 -5.67 2.03
CA LYS A 277 17.96 -6.48 3.19
C LYS A 277 17.60 -5.60 4.39
N THR A 278 18.40 -4.57 4.67
CA THR A 278 18.11 -3.59 5.72
C THR A 278 16.80 -2.85 5.42
N THR A 279 16.64 -2.39 4.19
CA THR A 279 15.40 -1.75 3.71
C THR A 279 14.19 -2.66 3.90
N ASN A 280 14.36 -3.96 3.68
CA ASN A 280 13.28 -4.95 3.85
C ASN A 280 13.07 -5.39 5.32
N GLY A 281 13.63 -4.67 6.27
CA GLY A 281 13.44 -4.97 7.71
C GLY A 281 14.28 -6.12 8.24
N GLY A 282 15.33 -6.54 7.53
CA GLY A 282 16.35 -7.49 8.00
C GLY A 282 16.16 -8.94 7.57
N ASP A 283 15.09 -9.28 6.87
CA ASP A 283 14.85 -10.62 6.32
C ASP A 283 14.36 -10.55 4.87
N ASP A 284 14.06 -11.69 4.26
CA ASP A 284 13.61 -11.78 2.86
C ASP A 284 12.09 -11.98 2.71
N THR A 285 11.32 -11.70 3.74
CA THR A 285 9.85 -11.73 3.69
C THR A 285 9.35 -10.81 2.58
N ILE A 286 8.44 -11.30 1.74
CA ILE A 286 7.86 -10.51 0.66
C ILE A 286 6.61 -9.81 1.16
N SER A 287 6.68 -8.47 1.26
CA SER A 287 5.50 -7.65 1.50
C SER A 287 4.72 -7.48 0.20
N ALA A 288 3.39 -7.47 0.28
CA ALA A 288 2.55 -7.28 -0.90
C ALA A 288 2.84 -5.95 -1.61
N VAL A 289 3.19 -4.90 -0.86
CA VAL A 289 3.55 -3.61 -1.45
C VAL A 289 4.80 -3.69 -2.33
N THR A 290 5.71 -4.62 -2.05
CA THR A 290 6.89 -4.87 -2.91
C THR A 290 6.45 -5.42 -4.27
N ALA A 291 5.51 -6.37 -4.28
CA ALA A 291 4.92 -6.88 -5.52
C ALA A 291 4.21 -5.76 -6.31
N MET A 292 3.51 -4.88 -5.62
CA MET A 292 2.82 -3.73 -6.24
C MET A 292 3.82 -2.72 -6.81
N GLY A 293 4.90 -2.45 -6.11
CA GLY A 293 5.98 -1.58 -6.62
C GLY A 293 6.65 -2.17 -7.87
N TYR A 294 6.84 -3.48 -7.87
CA TYR A 294 7.33 -4.20 -9.05
C TYR A 294 6.37 -4.05 -10.23
N ASP A 295 5.10 -4.29 -10.03
CA ASP A 295 4.10 -4.18 -11.08
C ASP A 295 3.93 -2.76 -11.60
N VAL A 296 3.91 -1.75 -10.74
CA VAL A 296 3.70 -0.36 -11.18
C VAL A 296 4.83 0.14 -12.06
N TYR A 297 6.05 -0.32 -11.82
CA TYR A 297 7.18 0.00 -12.70
C TYR A 297 6.90 -0.47 -14.13
N TYR A 298 6.44 -1.71 -14.31
CA TYR A 298 6.11 -2.24 -15.63
C TYR A 298 4.89 -1.57 -16.25
N VAL A 299 3.90 -1.19 -15.45
CA VAL A 299 2.77 -0.39 -15.94
C VAL A 299 3.26 0.96 -16.48
N ALA A 300 4.23 1.59 -15.80
CA ALA A 300 4.84 2.83 -16.29
C ALA A 300 5.57 2.63 -17.64
N LEU A 301 6.30 1.52 -17.78
CA LEU A 301 6.94 1.20 -19.05
C LEU A 301 5.92 0.99 -20.18
N GLU A 302 4.82 0.29 -19.90
CA GLU A 302 3.75 0.11 -20.88
C GLU A 302 3.09 1.44 -21.27
N ALA A 303 2.92 2.35 -20.33
CA ALA A 303 2.39 3.68 -20.61
C ALA A 303 3.32 4.49 -21.52
N LEU A 304 4.63 4.45 -21.27
CA LEU A 304 5.64 5.12 -22.10
C LEU A 304 5.69 4.55 -23.50
N LYS A 305 5.63 3.22 -23.63
CA LYS A 305 5.56 2.56 -24.94
C LYS A 305 4.31 2.96 -25.72
N ALA A 306 3.15 2.93 -25.08
CA ALA A 306 1.88 3.28 -25.69
C ALA A 306 1.83 4.76 -26.11
N ALA A 307 2.43 5.63 -25.31
CA ALA A 307 2.54 7.05 -25.63
C ALA A 307 3.49 7.31 -26.80
N GLY A 308 4.50 6.47 -27.00
CA GLY A 308 5.54 6.69 -27.98
C GLY A 308 6.33 7.98 -27.75
N SER A 309 6.35 8.48 -26.52
CA SER A 309 6.92 9.78 -26.14
C SER A 309 7.21 9.84 -24.65
N THR A 310 8.16 10.68 -24.27
CA THR A 310 8.43 11.03 -22.87
C THR A 310 7.64 12.25 -22.40
N ASP A 311 6.84 12.85 -23.26
CA ASP A 311 6.00 14.00 -22.92
C ASP A 311 4.90 13.57 -21.94
N PRO A 312 4.82 14.20 -20.74
CA PRO A 312 3.79 13.87 -19.75
C PRO A 312 2.37 13.91 -20.29
N ALA A 313 2.05 14.85 -21.16
CA ALA A 313 0.71 14.98 -21.76
C ALA A 313 0.35 13.75 -22.60
N LYS A 314 1.31 13.22 -23.35
CA LYS A 314 1.10 12.02 -24.16
C LYS A 314 1.02 10.74 -23.33
N VAL A 315 1.80 10.67 -22.26
CA VAL A 315 1.71 9.57 -21.27
C VAL A 315 0.33 9.56 -20.61
N MET A 316 -0.17 10.73 -20.21
CA MET A 316 -1.50 10.87 -19.62
C MET A 316 -2.62 10.42 -20.57
N GLU A 317 -2.49 10.78 -21.85
CA GLU A 317 -3.44 10.38 -22.89
C GLU A 317 -3.44 8.87 -23.13
N ALA A 318 -2.28 8.22 -23.05
CA ALA A 318 -2.11 6.79 -23.28
C ALA A 318 -2.58 5.92 -22.09
N LEU A 319 -2.46 6.41 -20.85
CA LEU A 319 -2.70 5.64 -19.63
C LEU A 319 -4.07 4.94 -19.56
N PRO A 320 -5.20 5.55 -19.95
CA PRO A 320 -6.49 4.87 -19.87
C PRO A 320 -6.58 3.54 -20.65
N GLY A 321 -5.80 3.38 -21.71
CA GLY A 321 -5.78 2.17 -22.53
C GLY A 321 -4.74 1.14 -22.11
N VAL A 322 -3.93 1.42 -21.10
CA VAL A 322 -2.86 0.52 -20.67
C VAL A 322 -3.43 -0.69 -19.92
N THR A 323 -2.97 -1.88 -20.31
CA THR A 323 -3.23 -3.12 -19.58
C THR A 323 -1.91 -3.85 -19.34
N TYR A 324 -1.84 -4.59 -18.24
CA TYR A 324 -0.62 -5.33 -17.88
C TYR A 324 -0.98 -6.53 -17.01
N ASP A 325 -0.38 -7.69 -17.33
CA ASP A 325 -0.52 -8.89 -16.50
C ASP A 325 0.64 -8.93 -15.51
N GLY A 326 0.40 -8.41 -14.33
CA GLY A 326 1.41 -8.32 -13.26
C GLY A 326 1.45 -9.55 -12.38
N VAL A 327 2.44 -9.58 -11.47
CA VAL A 327 2.55 -10.65 -10.47
C VAL A 327 1.40 -10.57 -9.46
N SER A 328 0.85 -9.39 -9.23
CA SER A 328 -0.32 -9.18 -8.38
C SER A 328 -1.66 -9.40 -9.10
N GLY A 329 -1.63 -9.75 -10.38
CA GLY A 329 -2.80 -10.02 -11.20
C GLY A 329 -2.93 -9.08 -12.39
N HIS A 330 -4.02 -9.21 -13.12
CA HIS A 330 -4.31 -8.36 -14.28
C HIS A 330 -4.62 -6.92 -13.86
N ILE A 331 -3.99 -5.97 -14.54
CA ILE A 331 -4.14 -4.54 -14.28
C ILE A 331 -4.75 -3.88 -15.52
N ALA A 332 -5.88 -3.22 -15.32
CA ALA A 332 -6.54 -2.36 -16.30
C ALA A 332 -7.24 -1.25 -15.53
N PHE A 333 -7.43 -0.12 -16.18
CA PHE A 333 -8.04 1.05 -15.54
C PHE A 333 -9.51 1.21 -16.00
N ASP A 334 -10.37 1.58 -15.06
CA ASP A 334 -11.73 2.00 -15.37
C ASP A 334 -11.75 3.48 -15.81
N GLU A 335 -12.93 4.01 -16.04
CA GLU A 335 -13.12 5.40 -16.50
C GLU A 335 -12.70 6.47 -15.49
N THR A 336 -12.55 6.09 -14.21
CA THR A 336 -12.07 7.00 -13.16
C THR A 336 -10.57 6.88 -12.91
N GLY A 337 -9.89 6.01 -13.64
CA GLY A 337 -8.47 5.72 -13.45
C GLY A 337 -8.17 4.69 -12.37
N ASP A 338 -9.20 4.08 -11.80
CA ASP A 338 -9.05 3.03 -10.79
C ASP A 338 -8.82 1.67 -11.43
N ALA A 339 -8.09 0.80 -10.72
CA ALA A 339 -7.88 -0.56 -11.18
C ALA A 339 -9.17 -1.39 -11.08
N ILE A 340 -9.41 -2.20 -12.09
CA ILE A 340 -10.51 -3.15 -12.11
C ILE A 340 -10.07 -4.39 -11.32
N ARG A 341 -10.22 -4.34 -10.00
CA ARG A 341 -9.87 -5.43 -9.08
C ARG A 341 -11.04 -5.74 -8.15
N ASP A 342 -11.36 -7.01 -8.00
CA ASP A 342 -12.50 -7.50 -7.20
C ASP A 342 -12.08 -8.53 -6.15
N THR A 343 -10.79 -8.74 -5.94
CA THR A 343 -10.26 -9.79 -5.06
C THR A 343 -9.19 -9.22 -4.15
N ALA A 344 -9.25 -9.58 -2.86
CA ALA A 344 -8.19 -9.35 -1.89
C ALA A 344 -7.69 -10.69 -1.34
N TYR A 345 -6.43 -10.73 -0.95
CA TYR A 345 -5.85 -11.87 -0.24
C TYR A 345 -6.00 -11.65 1.25
N ILE A 346 -6.41 -12.69 1.98
CA ILE A 346 -6.42 -12.69 3.44
C ILE A 346 -5.23 -13.49 3.92
N LYS A 347 -4.46 -12.89 4.82
CA LYS A 347 -3.32 -13.53 5.51
C LYS A 347 -3.54 -13.48 7.02
N THR A 348 -2.91 -14.41 7.72
CA THR A 348 -2.88 -14.44 9.18
C THR A 348 -1.46 -14.70 9.66
N ILE A 349 -1.18 -14.38 10.92
CA ILE A 349 0.10 -14.68 11.54
C ILE A 349 0.16 -16.18 11.85
N ASP A 350 1.16 -16.86 11.30
CA ASP A 350 1.57 -18.20 11.75
C ASP A 350 2.67 -17.99 12.80
N SER A 351 2.32 -18.11 14.07
CA SER A 351 3.24 -17.85 15.18
C SER A 351 4.35 -18.88 15.30
N ALA A 352 4.11 -20.12 14.87
CA ALA A 352 5.12 -21.18 14.91
C ALA A 352 6.25 -20.92 13.92
N ALA A 353 5.91 -20.51 12.70
CA ALA A 353 6.88 -20.22 11.65
C ALA A 353 7.28 -18.73 11.60
N ASN A 354 6.57 -17.86 12.31
CA ASN A 354 6.72 -16.41 12.29
C ASN A 354 6.65 -15.83 10.87
N VAL A 355 5.60 -16.21 10.15
CA VAL A 355 5.34 -15.75 8.78
C VAL A 355 3.89 -15.31 8.62
N TRP A 356 3.62 -14.50 7.61
CA TRP A 356 2.28 -14.26 7.13
C TRP A 356 1.83 -15.47 6.30
N LYS A 357 0.82 -16.17 6.79
CA LYS A 357 0.26 -17.34 6.13
C LYS A 357 -0.96 -16.95 5.30
N PHE A 358 -0.97 -17.34 4.03
CA PHE A 358 -2.14 -17.18 3.16
C PHE A 358 -3.31 -18.00 3.71
N VAL A 359 -4.48 -17.38 3.79
CA VAL A 359 -5.71 -18.02 4.23
C VAL A 359 -6.65 -18.27 3.05
N THR A 360 -7.03 -17.21 2.35
CA THR A 360 -7.98 -17.27 1.24
C THR A 360 -7.91 -16.01 0.38
N GLN A 361 -8.51 -16.10 -0.80
CA GLN A 361 -8.90 -14.93 -1.58
C GLN A 361 -10.34 -14.59 -1.24
N GLN A 362 -10.63 -13.31 -1.07
CA GLN A 362 -11.93 -12.82 -0.65
C GLN A 362 -12.45 -11.79 -1.65
N LYS A 363 -13.72 -11.94 -2.04
CA LYS A 363 -14.48 -10.93 -2.78
C LYS A 363 -15.37 -10.14 -1.82
N ALA A 364 -15.84 -8.97 -2.26
CA ALA A 364 -16.76 -8.15 -1.47
C ALA A 364 -18.16 -8.74 -1.37
N SER A 365 -18.53 -9.64 -2.26
CA SER A 365 -19.86 -10.25 -2.28
C SER A 365 -19.77 -11.77 -2.33
#